data_6a2d6c7136ed82bec385518d6ce7ca4b
#
_entry.id   6a2d6c7136ed82bec385518d6ce7ca4b
#
_cell.length_a   1.000
_cell.length_b   1.000
_cell.length_c   1.000
_cell.angle_alpha   90.00
_cell.angle_beta   90.00
_cell.angle_gamma   90.00
#
_symmetry.space_group_name_H-M   'P 1'
#
loop_
_entity.id
_entity.type
_entity.pdbx_description
1 polymer ?
#
loop_
_entity_poly.entity_id
_entity_poly.type
_entity_poly.pdbx_seq_one_letter_code
_entity_poly.pdbx_strand_id
1 'polypeptide(L)'
;SNVTGVQTCALPIYTGRTKTGCGVGQASAGPFYCPTDKKIYLDMSFYKELTTKYKASGDFAMAYVIAHEVGHHVQNELGILGKYHRMQQGLSEKERNAISVRIELQADYLAGVWARSIQDRNLLDIGDIEEAMNAAHAVGDDTLQEQAYGYSVPDSFTHGTSEQRMRWFKRGYQYGDLQHG
;
A
#
# COMPACT_ATOMS: atom_id res chain seq x y z
N SER A 1 24.38 2.25 -24.67
CA SER A 1 24.27 2.91 -23.37
C SER A 1 23.26 2.17 -22.53
N ASN A 2 23.74 1.45 -21.56
CA ASN A 2 22.95 0.64 -20.67
C ASN A 2 22.15 1.55 -19.73
N VAL A 3 20.86 1.61 -19.90
CA VAL A 3 19.97 2.03 -18.82
C VAL A 3 19.84 0.83 -17.89
N THR A 4 20.79 0.75 -16.99
CA THR A 4 20.85 -0.30 -16.00
C THR A 4 19.73 -0.10 -14.98
N GLY A 5 18.80 -1.04 -14.91
CA GLY A 5 18.28 -1.47 -13.65
C GLY A 5 17.14 -0.72 -13.01
N VAL A 6 16.35 0.09 -13.73
CA VAL A 6 14.99 0.37 -13.25
C VAL A 6 14.13 -0.81 -13.70
N GLN A 7 14.01 -1.81 -12.85
CA GLN A 7 13.04 -2.86 -13.07
C GLN A 7 11.65 -2.24 -12.95
N THR A 8 11.03 -2.04 -14.08
CA THR A 8 9.66 -1.52 -14.14
C THR A 8 8.72 -2.59 -13.61
N CYS A 9 7.98 -2.23 -12.55
CA CYS A 9 6.87 -3.04 -12.08
C CYS A 9 5.71 -2.93 -13.09
N ALA A 10 5.26 -4.04 -13.65
CA ALA A 10 4.09 -4.04 -14.51
C ALA A 10 2.81 -3.87 -13.69
N LEU A 11 1.85 -3.13 -14.23
CA LEU A 11 0.54 -2.87 -13.65
C LEU A 11 -0.58 -3.48 -14.53
N PRO A 12 -0.81 -4.80 -14.49
CA PRO A 12 -1.93 -5.40 -15.19
C PRO A 12 -3.27 -4.89 -14.68
N ILE A 13 -4.13 -4.49 -15.61
CA ILE A 13 -5.52 -4.12 -15.33
C ILE A 13 -6.41 -5.29 -15.71
N TYR A 14 -7.31 -5.68 -14.81
CA TYR A 14 -8.21 -6.81 -15.01
C TYR A 14 -9.62 -6.49 -14.54
N THR A 15 -10.57 -7.38 -14.84
CA THR A 15 -11.96 -7.29 -14.36
C THR A 15 -12.34 -8.57 -13.65
N GLY A 16 -12.83 -8.44 -12.41
CA GLY A 16 -13.36 -9.53 -11.60
C GLY A 16 -12.31 -10.46 -11.04
N ARG A 17 -11.70 -11.33 -11.86
CA ARG A 17 -10.72 -12.33 -11.44
C ARG A 17 -9.59 -12.44 -12.46
N THR A 18 -8.38 -12.73 -11.99
CA THR A 18 -7.21 -12.97 -12.84
C THR A 18 -6.27 -14.00 -12.23
N LYS A 19 -5.54 -14.71 -13.07
CA LYS A 19 -4.45 -15.59 -12.63
C LYS A 19 -3.19 -14.77 -12.39
N THR A 20 -2.50 -15.04 -11.30
CA THR A 20 -1.24 -14.38 -10.94
C THR A 20 -0.23 -15.42 -10.50
N GLY A 21 1.03 -15.02 -10.36
CA GLY A 21 2.08 -15.85 -9.76
C GLY A 21 1.82 -16.21 -8.29
N CYS A 22 0.91 -15.48 -7.63
CA CYS A 22 0.53 -15.70 -6.23
C CYS A 22 -0.83 -16.42 -6.07
N GLY A 23 -1.37 -16.98 -7.16
CA GLY A 23 -2.69 -17.59 -7.19
C GLY A 23 -3.74 -16.73 -7.90
N VAL A 24 -5.01 -16.99 -7.65
CA VAL A 24 -6.11 -16.25 -8.28
C VAL A 24 -6.35 -14.93 -7.54
N GLY A 25 -6.15 -13.82 -8.23
CA GLY A 25 -6.51 -12.49 -7.76
C GLY A 25 -8.01 -12.23 -7.98
N GLN A 26 -8.63 -11.54 -7.03
CA GLN A 26 -10.03 -11.15 -7.08
C GLN A 26 -10.18 -9.65 -6.87
N ALA A 27 -11.06 -9.01 -7.65
CA ALA A 27 -11.34 -7.59 -7.55
C ALA A 27 -11.80 -7.18 -6.14
N SER A 28 -12.54 -8.05 -5.45
CA SER A 28 -13.03 -7.81 -4.09
C SER A 28 -11.91 -7.65 -3.04
N ALA A 29 -10.70 -8.13 -3.32
CA ALA A 29 -9.54 -7.95 -2.44
C ALA A 29 -8.88 -6.57 -2.58
N GLY A 30 -9.28 -5.78 -3.58
CA GLY A 30 -8.64 -4.52 -3.94
C GLY A 30 -7.33 -4.71 -4.70
N PRO A 31 -6.60 -3.64 -4.99
CA PRO A 31 -5.27 -3.70 -5.61
C PRO A 31 -4.28 -4.47 -4.73
N PHE A 32 -3.38 -5.20 -5.37
CA PHE A 32 -2.36 -5.94 -4.64
C PHE A 32 -1.08 -6.11 -5.47
N TYR A 33 0.04 -6.26 -4.77
CA TYR A 33 1.33 -6.63 -5.34
C TYR A 33 1.57 -8.13 -5.17
N CYS A 34 2.00 -8.79 -6.25
CA CYS A 34 2.44 -10.19 -6.18
C CYS A 34 3.98 -10.26 -6.26
N PRO A 35 4.66 -10.69 -5.18
CA PRO A 35 6.13 -10.77 -5.18
C PRO A 35 6.68 -11.81 -6.16
N THR A 36 5.92 -12.86 -6.44
CA THR A 36 6.37 -13.97 -7.29
C THR A 36 6.53 -13.55 -8.74
N ASP A 37 5.57 -12.83 -9.30
CA ASP A 37 5.64 -12.32 -10.68
C ASP A 37 6.03 -10.85 -10.80
N LYS A 38 6.21 -10.17 -9.66
CA LYS A 38 6.61 -8.77 -9.56
C LYS A 38 5.66 -7.82 -10.30
N LYS A 39 4.37 -8.06 -10.15
CA LYS A 39 3.32 -7.26 -10.79
C LYS A 39 2.35 -6.70 -9.75
N ILE A 40 1.83 -5.51 -10.05
CA ILE A 40 0.73 -4.90 -9.31
C ILE A 40 -0.54 -5.14 -10.12
N TYR A 41 -1.55 -5.73 -9.48
CA TYR A 41 -2.83 -6.06 -10.10
C TYR A 41 -3.89 -5.06 -9.66
N LEU A 42 -4.59 -4.48 -10.62
CA LEU A 42 -5.60 -3.46 -10.40
C LEU A 42 -6.87 -3.78 -11.18
N ASP A 43 -7.99 -3.87 -10.49
CA ASP A 43 -9.32 -3.82 -11.11
C ASP A 43 -9.82 -2.37 -11.06
N MET A 44 -10.19 -1.81 -12.21
CA MET A 44 -10.62 -0.41 -12.33
C MET A 44 -11.89 -0.10 -11.54
N SER A 45 -12.68 -1.09 -11.16
CA SER A 45 -13.83 -0.88 -10.28
C SER A 45 -13.42 -0.35 -8.90
N PHE A 46 -12.18 -0.62 -8.47
CA PHE A 46 -11.66 -0.12 -7.20
C PHE A 46 -11.60 1.42 -7.14
N TYR A 47 -11.34 2.08 -8.26
CA TYR A 47 -11.41 3.55 -8.32
C TYR A 47 -12.79 4.07 -7.88
N LYS A 48 -13.85 3.41 -8.35
CA LYS A 48 -15.22 3.74 -7.94
C LYS A 48 -15.45 3.41 -6.46
N GLU A 49 -14.92 2.29 -5.99
CA GLU A 49 -15.04 1.89 -4.57
C GLU A 49 -14.36 2.88 -3.63
N LEU A 50 -13.20 3.44 -4.00
CA LEU A 50 -12.53 4.46 -3.20
C LEU A 50 -13.48 5.64 -2.92
N THR A 51 -14.22 6.08 -3.91
CA THR A 51 -15.16 7.21 -3.77
C THR A 51 -16.44 6.81 -3.03
N THR A 52 -17.03 5.67 -3.36
CA THR A 52 -18.37 5.30 -2.87
C THR A 52 -18.32 4.52 -1.56
N LYS A 53 -17.50 3.48 -1.47
CA LYS A 53 -17.40 2.59 -0.30
C LYS A 53 -16.47 3.16 0.77
N TYR A 54 -15.28 3.61 0.37
CA TYR A 54 -14.27 4.13 1.30
C TYR A 54 -14.36 5.65 1.50
N LYS A 55 -15.16 6.34 0.71
CA LYS A 55 -15.38 7.81 0.76
C LYS A 55 -14.08 8.61 0.66
N ALA A 56 -13.09 8.05 0.00
CA ALA A 56 -11.83 8.69 -0.34
C ALA A 56 -11.89 9.13 -1.81
N SER A 57 -12.12 10.41 -2.04
CA SER A 57 -12.26 10.98 -3.38
C SER A 57 -10.96 11.61 -3.86
N GLY A 58 -10.92 11.86 -5.17
CA GLY A 58 -9.78 12.47 -5.84
C GLY A 58 -8.87 11.46 -6.53
N ASP A 59 -8.23 11.90 -7.59
CA ASP A 59 -7.31 11.08 -8.38
C ASP A 59 -6.04 10.72 -7.58
N PHE A 60 -5.64 11.57 -6.64
CA PHE A 60 -4.48 11.31 -5.80
C PHE A 60 -4.73 10.24 -4.72
N ALA A 61 -5.98 9.94 -4.38
CA ALA A 61 -6.34 8.81 -3.56
C ALA A 61 -5.92 7.48 -4.23
N MET A 62 -6.22 7.32 -5.52
CA MET A 62 -5.77 6.15 -6.30
C MET A 62 -4.25 6.14 -6.48
N ALA A 63 -3.64 7.29 -6.71
CA ALA A 63 -2.19 7.42 -6.81
C ALA A 63 -1.50 6.94 -5.53
N TYR A 64 -2.03 7.27 -4.36
CA TYR A 64 -1.54 6.75 -3.07
C TYR A 64 -1.60 5.22 -3.02
N VAL A 65 -2.73 4.62 -3.39
CA VAL A 65 -2.88 3.15 -3.36
C VAL A 65 -1.87 2.48 -4.29
N ILE A 66 -1.72 2.98 -5.50
CA ILE A 66 -0.73 2.45 -6.46
C ILE A 66 0.70 2.62 -5.92
N ALA A 67 1.02 3.78 -5.37
CA ALA A 67 2.34 4.05 -4.78
C ALA A 67 2.64 3.14 -3.59
N HIS A 68 1.65 2.80 -2.77
CA HIS A 68 1.75 1.83 -1.70
C HIS A 68 2.14 0.44 -2.25
N GLU A 69 1.48 -0.02 -3.32
CA GLU A 69 1.80 -1.31 -3.95
C GLU A 69 3.20 -1.28 -4.60
N VAL A 70 3.61 -0.17 -5.18
CA VAL A 70 4.99 0.03 -5.64
C VAL A 70 5.97 -0.05 -4.46
N GLY A 71 5.59 0.45 -3.30
CA GLY A 71 6.34 0.30 -2.05
C GLY A 71 6.63 -1.18 -1.74
N HIS A 72 5.66 -2.06 -1.89
CA HIS A 72 5.87 -3.51 -1.75
C HIS A 72 6.83 -4.07 -2.79
N HIS A 73 6.78 -3.56 -4.03
CA HIS A 73 7.77 -3.95 -5.04
C HIS A 73 9.19 -3.54 -4.62
N VAL A 74 9.39 -2.35 -4.11
CA VAL A 74 10.69 -1.89 -3.60
C VAL A 74 11.15 -2.79 -2.44
N GLN A 75 10.28 -3.12 -1.50
CA GLN A 75 10.60 -4.04 -0.41
C GLN A 75 11.03 -5.42 -0.93
N ASN A 76 10.36 -5.92 -1.95
CA ASN A 76 10.71 -7.19 -2.58
C ASN A 76 12.10 -7.14 -3.22
N GLU A 77 12.39 -6.10 -4.00
CA GLU A 77 13.69 -5.92 -4.66
C GLU A 77 14.84 -5.73 -3.66
N LEU A 78 14.59 -5.13 -2.51
CA LEU A 78 15.57 -4.97 -1.43
C LEU A 78 15.72 -6.21 -0.53
N GLY A 79 14.97 -7.29 -0.80
CA GLY A 79 14.99 -8.51 0.00
C GLY A 79 14.23 -8.42 1.32
N ILE A 80 13.54 -7.32 1.60
CA ILE A 80 12.82 -7.08 2.85
C ILE A 80 11.66 -8.06 2.99
N LEU A 81 10.84 -8.25 1.94
CA LEU A 81 9.70 -9.18 2.00
C LEU A 81 10.14 -10.60 2.30
N GLY A 82 11.19 -11.09 1.65
CA GLY A 82 11.74 -12.43 1.88
C GLY A 82 12.24 -12.60 3.32
N LYS A 83 12.95 -11.60 3.84
CA LYS A 83 13.42 -11.60 5.24
C LYS A 83 12.27 -11.70 6.22
N TYR A 84 11.26 -10.85 6.10
CA TYR A 84 10.12 -10.83 7.01
C TYR A 84 9.24 -12.07 6.87
N HIS A 85 9.10 -12.61 5.66
CA HIS A 85 8.41 -13.88 5.45
C HIS A 85 9.08 -15.02 6.24
N ARG A 86 10.42 -15.10 6.22
CA ARG A 86 11.16 -16.07 7.04
C ARG A 86 10.99 -15.84 8.54
N MET A 87 10.96 -14.58 8.99
CA MET A 87 10.73 -14.22 10.39
C MET A 87 9.35 -14.63 10.89
N GLN A 88 8.35 -14.71 10.04
CA GLN A 88 6.99 -15.10 10.40
C GLN A 88 6.83 -16.61 10.62
N GLN A 89 7.78 -17.42 10.18
CA GLN A 89 7.71 -18.88 10.32
C GLN A 89 7.77 -19.28 11.81
N GLY A 90 6.85 -20.15 12.21
CA GLY A 90 6.76 -20.66 13.58
C GLY A 90 6.16 -19.70 14.61
N LEU A 91 5.75 -18.50 14.20
CA LEU A 91 5.11 -17.53 15.07
C LEU A 91 3.60 -17.75 15.17
N SER A 92 2.99 -17.25 16.25
CA SER A 92 1.54 -17.18 16.38
C SER A 92 0.92 -16.23 15.36
N GLU A 93 -0.37 -16.33 15.12
CA GLU A 93 -1.09 -15.42 14.20
C GLU A 93 -0.93 -13.96 14.63
N LYS A 94 -1.08 -13.66 15.93
CA LYS A 94 -0.89 -12.32 16.48
C LYS A 94 0.51 -11.76 16.19
N GLU A 95 1.54 -12.57 16.37
CA GLU A 95 2.92 -12.17 16.10
C GLU A 95 3.16 -11.96 14.60
N ARG A 96 2.64 -12.84 13.74
CA ARG A 96 2.69 -12.67 12.28
C ARG A 96 1.99 -11.38 11.83
N ASN A 97 0.81 -11.10 12.39
CA ASN A 97 0.07 -9.87 12.09
C ASN A 97 0.86 -8.63 12.48
N ALA A 98 1.54 -8.63 13.62
CA ALA A 98 2.38 -7.52 14.04
C ALA A 98 3.54 -7.26 13.06
N ILE A 99 4.14 -8.32 12.50
CA ILE A 99 5.17 -8.19 11.46
C ILE A 99 4.56 -7.66 10.17
N SER A 100 3.38 -8.15 9.77
CA SER A 100 2.68 -7.67 8.58
C SER A 100 2.39 -6.18 8.67
N VAL A 101 1.92 -5.68 9.80
CA VAL A 101 1.70 -4.24 10.03
C VAL A 101 2.97 -3.43 9.77
N ARG A 102 4.14 -3.90 10.21
CA ARG A 102 5.41 -3.19 9.96
C ARG A 102 5.74 -3.08 8.46
N ILE A 103 5.52 -4.15 7.72
CA ILE A 103 5.72 -4.16 6.26
C ILE A 103 4.77 -3.18 5.57
N GLU A 104 3.52 -3.19 5.96
CA GLU A 104 2.50 -2.30 5.40
C GLU A 104 2.78 -0.83 5.70
N LEU A 105 3.17 -0.50 6.94
CA LEU A 105 3.52 0.86 7.31
C LEU A 105 4.79 1.35 6.61
N GLN A 106 5.76 0.48 6.35
CA GLN A 106 6.91 0.83 5.53
C GLN A 106 6.51 1.10 4.07
N ALA A 107 5.55 0.35 3.52
CA ALA A 107 5.01 0.63 2.18
C ALA A 107 4.30 1.99 2.14
N ASP A 108 3.58 2.37 3.19
CA ASP A 108 3.01 3.72 3.32
C ASP A 108 4.10 4.80 3.40
N TYR A 109 5.17 4.54 4.12
CA TYR A 109 6.35 5.42 4.13
C TYR A 109 6.92 5.61 2.72
N LEU A 110 7.13 4.54 1.98
CA LEU A 110 7.65 4.59 0.61
C LEU A 110 6.70 5.33 -0.35
N ALA A 111 5.39 5.20 -0.15
CA ALA A 111 4.40 6.01 -0.87
C ALA A 111 4.57 7.50 -0.58
N GLY A 112 4.86 7.85 0.66
CA GLY A 112 5.17 9.23 1.07
C GLY A 112 6.47 9.74 0.42
N VAL A 113 7.50 8.93 0.36
CA VAL A 113 8.78 9.26 -0.33
C VAL A 113 8.52 9.55 -1.81
N TRP A 114 7.70 8.72 -2.47
CA TRP A 114 7.29 8.97 -3.84
C TRP A 114 6.55 10.30 -3.99
N ALA A 115 5.58 10.59 -3.12
CA ALA A 115 4.84 11.86 -3.14
C ALA A 115 5.78 13.06 -2.99
N ARG A 116 6.79 12.97 -2.15
CA ARG A 116 7.83 14.00 -2.03
C ARG A 116 8.62 14.18 -3.32
N SER A 117 8.96 13.08 -3.99
CA SER A 117 9.71 13.14 -5.24
C SER A 117 8.96 13.87 -6.35
N ILE A 118 7.64 13.68 -6.42
CA ILE A 118 6.80 14.39 -7.41
C ILE A 118 6.53 15.84 -7.03
N GLN A 119 6.49 16.17 -5.73
CA GLN A 119 6.47 17.55 -5.28
C GLN A 119 7.74 18.30 -5.72
N ASP A 120 8.90 17.68 -5.56
CA ASP A 120 10.17 18.27 -5.95
C ASP A 120 10.26 18.54 -7.47
N ARG A 121 9.41 17.86 -8.26
CA ARG A 121 9.23 18.10 -9.70
C ARG A 121 8.08 19.04 -10.03
N ASN A 122 7.44 19.66 -9.05
CA ASN A 122 6.26 20.52 -9.22
C ASN A 122 5.08 19.84 -9.93
N LEU A 123 4.86 18.54 -9.66
CA LEU A 123 3.78 17.75 -10.25
C LEU A 123 2.60 17.53 -9.30
N LEU A 124 2.68 18.06 -8.07
CA LEU A 124 1.55 18.00 -7.11
C LEU A 124 0.68 19.23 -7.25
N ASP A 125 -0.63 19.00 -7.23
CA ASP A 125 -1.64 20.03 -7.12
C ASP A 125 -2.00 20.31 -5.65
N ILE A 126 -2.62 21.45 -5.41
CA ILE A 126 -3.14 21.81 -4.08
C ILE A 126 -4.20 20.77 -3.68
N GLY A 127 -4.06 20.21 -2.47
CA GLY A 127 -4.99 19.22 -1.95
C GLY A 127 -4.62 17.76 -2.21
N ASP A 128 -3.66 17.46 -3.09
CA ASP A 128 -3.25 16.08 -3.41
C ASP A 128 -2.76 15.31 -2.18
N ILE A 129 -1.94 15.92 -1.34
CA ILE A 129 -1.47 15.27 -0.11
C ILE A 129 -2.62 14.99 0.86
N GLU A 130 -3.60 15.91 0.95
CA GLU A 130 -4.80 15.69 1.75
C GLU A 130 -5.63 14.52 1.20
N GLU A 131 -5.79 14.41 -0.10
CA GLU A 131 -6.46 13.25 -0.73
C GLU A 131 -5.76 11.93 -0.38
N ALA A 132 -4.42 11.90 -0.43
CA ALA A 132 -3.64 10.72 -0.04
C ALA A 132 -3.82 10.39 1.45
N MET A 133 -3.80 11.39 2.32
CA MET A 133 -4.02 11.22 3.76
C MET A 133 -5.42 10.69 4.07
N ASN A 134 -6.43 11.19 3.37
CA ASN A 134 -7.81 10.72 3.50
C ASN A 134 -7.94 9.26 3.02
N ALA A 135 -7.27 8.89 1.94
CA ALA A 135 -7.24 7.51 1.47
C ALA A 135 -6.55 6.59 2.49
N ALA A 136 -5.40 6.98 3.04
CA ALA A 136 -4.71 6.23 4.07
C ALA A 136 -5.57 6.03 5.33
N HIS A 137 -6.31 7.07 5.74
CA HIS A 137 -7.28 6.97 6.84
C HIS A 137 -8.40 5.96 6.52
N ALA A 138 -8.98 6.05 5.33
CA ALA A 138 -10.13 5.24 4.94
C ALA A 138 -9.81 3.73 4.89
N VAL A 139 -8.56 3.35 4.67
CA VAL A 139 -8.12 1.95 4.54
C VAL A 139 -7.37 1.41 5.78
N GLY A 140 -7.37 2.15 6.88
CA GLY A 140 -6.86 1.64 8.16
C GLY A 140 -7.72 0.52 8.71
N ASP A 141 -7.10 -0.49 9.34
CA ASP A 141 -7.79 -1.68 9.83
C ASP A 141 -8.87 -1.35 10.85
N ASP A 142 -8.63 -0.39 11.75
CA ASP A 142 -9.60 0.08 12.74
C ASP A 142 -10.83 0.68 12.08
N THR A 143 -10.64 1.58 11.13
CA THR A 143 -11.73 2.23 10.40
C THR A 143 -12.55 1.20 9.62
N LEU A 144 -11.90 0.27 8.91
CA LEU A 144 -12.60 -0.76 8.15
C LEU A 144 -13.39 -1.72 9.04
N GLN A 145 -12.82 -2.13 10.18
CA GLN A 145 -13.50 -3.03 11.12
C GLN A 145 -14.66 -2.33 11.83
N GLU A 146 -14.50 -1.08 12.25
CA GLU A 146 -15.57 -0.30 12.87
C GLU A 146 -16.74 -0.08 11.91
N GLN A 147 -16.47 0.18 10.64
CA GLN A 147 -17.51 0.27 9.63
C GLN A 147 -18.23 -1.06 9.36
N ALA A 148 -17.50 -2.18 9.39
CA ALA A 148 -18.06 -3.50 9.11
C ALA A 148 -18.76 -4.13 10.31
N TYR A 149 -18.23 -3.95 11.54
CA TYR A 149 -18.65 -4.69 12.73
C TYR A 149 -19.07 -3.79 13.89
N GLY A 150 -18.82 -2.48 13.83
CA GLY A 150 -19.08 -1.54 14.91
C GLY A 150 -18.00 -1.53 16.02
N TYR A 151 -16.95 -2.33 15.89
CA TYR A 151 -15.81 -2.39 16.81
C TYR A 151 -14.54 -2.85 16.08
N SER A 152 -13.39 -2.63 16.69
CA SER A 152 -12.12 -3.10 16.16
C SER A 152 -11.45 -4.15 17.04
N VAL A 153 -10.65 -5.03 16.43
CA VAL A 153 -9.89 -6.10 17.09
C VAL A 153 -8.41 -5.94 16.75
N PRO A 154 -7.63 -5.21 17.59
CA PRO A 154 -6.24 -4.83 17.24
C PRO A 154 -5.32 -6.01 16.93
N ASP A 155 -5.47 -7.14 17.59
CA ASP A 155 -4.64 -8.32 17.35
C ASP A 155 -4.87 -8.96 15.97
N SER A 156 -5.97 -8.63 15.29
CA SER A 156 -6.27 -9.08 13.91
C SER A 156 -5.77 -8.12 12.84
N PHE A 157 -5.22 -6.96 13.19
CA PHE A 157 -4.75 -5.99 12.20
C PHE A 157 -3.56 -6.53 11.43
N THR A 158 -3.60 -6.34 10.11
CA THR A 158 -2.54 -6.75 9.18
C THR A 158 -1.91 -5.58 8.43
N HIS A 159 -2.56 -4.40 8.44
CA HIS A 159 -2.13 -3.18 7.73
C HIS A 159 -1.79 -2.02 8.65
N GLY A 160 -2.34 -2.00 9.84
CA GLY A 160 -2.21 -0.91 10.81
C GLY A 160 -3.44 -0.02 10.91
N THR A 161 -3.47 0.79 11.96
CA THR A 161 -4.54 1.76 12.18
C THR A 161 -4.50 2.89 11.16
N SER A 162 -5.62 3.59 10.99
CA SER A 162 -5.69 4.80 10.17
C SER A 162 -4.63 5.84 10.58
N GLU A 163 -4.46 6.07 11.88
CA GLU A 163 -3.46 6.99 12.40
C GLU A 163 -2.03 6.56 12.07
N GLN A 164 -1.71 5.28 12.25
CA GLN A 164 -0.40 4.74 11.90
C GLN A 164 -0.12 4.88 10.39
N ARG A 165 -1.06 4.54 9.55
CA ARG A 165 -0.91 4.63 8.09
C ARG A 165 -0.69 6.06 7.62
N MET A 166 -1.50 7.01 8.10
CA MET A 166 -1.31 8.44 7.81
C MET A 166 0.05 8.95 8.31
N ARG A 167 0.42 8.59 9.53
CA ARG A 167 1.69 9.00 10.14
C ARG A 167 2.90 8.55 9.33
N TRP A 168 2.92 7.29 8.90
CA TRP A 168 4.05 6.77 8.13
C TRP A 168 4.12 7.32 6.72
N PHE A 169 2.99 7.51 6.06
CA PHE A 169 2.94 8.24 4.79
C PHE A 169 3.50 9.66 4.94
N LYS A 170 3.02 10.40 5.92
CA LYS A 170 3.48 11.76 6.20
C LYS A 170 4.98 11.81 6.51
N ARG A 171 5.47 10.84 7.26
CA ARG A 171 6.90 10.72 7.58
C ARG A 171 7.74 10.54 6.30
N GLY A 172 7.33 9.66 5.40
CA GLY A 172 8.00 9.47 4.11
C GLY A 172 8.01 10.73 3.26
N TYR A 173 6.89 11.43 3.23
CA TYR A 173 6.76 12.71 2.55
C TYR A 173 7.66 13.80 3.16
N GLN A 174 7.84 13.83 4.48
CA GLN A 174 8.71 14.78 5.15
C GLN A 174 10.18 14.51 4.89
N TYR A 175 10.63 13.29 5.00
CA TYR A 175 12.05 12.93 4.87
C TYR A 175 12.48 12.69 3.43
N GLY A 176 11.66 12.06 2.60
CA GLY A 176 11.96 11.81 1.19
C GLY A 176 13.15 10.88 0.94
N ASP A 177 13.56 10.06 1.91
CA ASP A 177 14.71 9.17 1.86
C ASP A 177 14.33 7.72 2.24
N LEU A 178 15.29 6.80 2.20
CA LEU A 178 15.09 5.40 2.62
C LEU A 178 15.52 5.10 4.06
N GLN A 179 16.19 6.04 4.73
CA GLN A 179 16.83 5.81 6.04
C GLN A 179 15.86 5.95 7.21
N HIS A 180 14.78 6.68 7.05
CA HIS A 180 13.81 6.96 8.12
C HIS A 180 12.53 6.10 8.04
N GLY A 181 12.54 5.13 7.12
CA GLY A 181 11.43 4.20 6.90
C GLY A 181 11.57 2.86 7.59
#